data_8c11178bd3814532d0c625aa85f7ae5e
#
_entry.id   8c11178bd3814532d0c625aa85f7ae5e
#
_cell.length_a   1.000
_cell.length_b   1.000
_cell.length_c   1.000
_cell.angle_alpha   90.00
_cell.angle_beta   90.00
_cell.angle_gamma   90.00
#
_symmetry.space_group_name_H-M   'P 1'
#
loop_
_entity.id
_entity.type
_entity.pdbx_description
1 polymer ?
#
loop_
_entity_poly.entity_id
_entity_poly.type
_entity_poly.pdbx_seq_one_letter_code
_entity_poly.pdbx_strand_id
1 'polypeptide(L)'
;TTLFRSPNAGGKSVCLKTVGLLQYMLQCGLLIPLHERSRTGIFEHIFIDIGDEQSIENDLSTYSSHLTNMKYFVKNCNERTIILIDEFGSGTEPQIGGAIAEALLDRFNRNHSFGVITTHYQNLKHFAEDTEGIVNGAMLYDRHLMQPLFKLSIGNPGSSFAVEIARKIGLPEDVIADASANVGADYVNMDKYLQDIVRDKRYWESKRQNIRQQEKKLEDVTSRYEQDLEAVNKQRKEIIREAKAEAQRILAEANAKIENTVREIKEAQAEKEQTKLARKALEEFKNSVMATEEEDDKI
;
A
#
# COMPACT_ATOMS: atom_id res chain seq x y z
N THR A 1 6.36 22.60 1.46
CA THR A 1 6.59 22.76 0.00
C THR A 1 7.17 21.48 -0.58
N THR A 2 6.70 21.06 -1.75
CA THR A 2 7.22 19.89 -2.44
C THR A 2 8.00 20.31 -3.69
N LEU A 3 9.25 19.92 -3.76
CA LEU A 3 10.16 20.22 -4.87
C LEU A 3 10.21 19.02 -5.83
N PHE A 4 9.80 19.17 -7.08
CA PHE A 4 9.75 18.08 -8.06
C PHE A 4 10.96 18.09 -8.99
N ARG A 5 11.57 16.91 -9.13
CA ARG A 5 12.61 16.67 -10.13
C ARG A 5 12.35 15.34 -10.85
N SER A 6 12.47 15.36 -12.18
CA SER A 6 12.43 14.16 -13.01
C SER A 6 12.88 14.51 -14.44
N PRO A 7 13.01 13.53 -15.35
CA PRO A 7 13.13 13.83 -16.78
C PRO A 7 12.04 14.78 -17.27
N ASN A 8 12.33 15.63 -18.25
CA ASN A 8 11.33 16.55 -18.81
C ASN A 8 10.07 15.85 -19.30
N ALA A 9 10.21 14.65 -19.87
CA ALA A 9 9.09 13.80 -20.28
C ALA A 9 8.36 13.08 -19.13
N GLY A 10 8.70 13.32 -17.86
CA GLY A 10 8.14 12.61 -16.70
C GLY A 10 6.77 13.08 -16.23
N GLY A 11 6.20 14.13 -16.82
CA GLY A 11 4.89 14.67 -16.44
C GLY A 11 4.91 15.66 -15.29
N LYS A 12 6.05 16.32 -15.00
CA LYS A 12 6.18 17.34 -13.93
C LYS A 12 5.21 18.48 -14.10
N SER A 13 5.27 19.17 -15.24
CA SER A 13 4.40 20.31 -15.56
C SER A 13 2.93 19.92 -15.61
N VAL A 14 2.62 18.72 -16.09
CA VAL A 14 1.24 18.19 -16.06
C VAL A 14 0.78 17.98 -14.63
N CYS A 15 1.60 17.39 -13.77
CA CYS A 15 1.28 17.20 -12.34
C CYS A 15 1.04 18.56 -11.66
N LEU A 16 1.92 19.53 -11.89
CA LEU A 16 1.82 20.88 -11.35
C LEU A 16 0.53 21.58 -11.80
N LYS A 17 0.23 21.56 -13.10
CA LYS A 17 -1.01 22.12 -13.66
C LYS A 17 -2.25 21.42 -13.10
N THR A 18 -2.19 20.10 -12.92
CA THR A 18 -3.30 19.32 -12.33
C THR A 18 -3.56 19.74 -10.89
N VAL A 19 -2.52 19.91 -10.07
CA VAL A 19 -2.69 20.39 -8.69
C VAL A 19 -3.34 21.77 -8.68
N GLY A 20 -2.87 22.70 -9.50
CA GLY A 20 -3.44 24.04 -9.59
C GLY A 20 -4.90 24.04 -10.04
N LEU A 21 -5.21 23.29 -11.09
CA LEU A 21 -6.56 23.19 -11.62
C LEU A 21 -7.53 22.59 -10.60
N LEU A 22 -7.18 21.47 -9.98
CA LEU A 22 -8.03 20.81 -8.99
C LEU A 22 -8.24 21.68 -7.76
N GLN A 23 -7.19 22.38 -7.29
CA GLN A 23 -7.31 23.32 -6.19
C GLN A 23 -8.26 24.47 -6.52
N TYR A 24 -8.14 25.04 -7.71
CA TYR A 24 -9.02 26.12 -8.17
C TYR A 24 -10.47 25.64 -8.33
N MET A 25 -10.69 24.48 -8.95
CA MET A 25 -12.03 23.86 -9.07
C MET A 25 -12.67 23.64 -7.70
N LEU A 26 -11.92 23.09 -6.74
CA LEU A 26 -12.42 22.88 -5.39
C LEU A 26 -12.88 24.17 -4.74
N GLN A 27 -12.10 25.24 -4.86
CA GLN A 27 -12.41 26.56 -4.28
C GLN A 27 -13.56 27.27 -4.99
N CYS A 28 -13.87 26.86 -6.23
CA CYS A 28 -15.10 27.26 -6.95
C CYS A 28 -16.33 26.39 -6.57
N GLY A 29 -16.19 25.43 -5.65
CA GLY A 29 -17.27 24.54 -5.25
C GLY A 29 -17.56 23.41 -6.23
N LEU A 30 -16.65 23.13 -7.16
CA LEU A 30 -16.78 22.04 -8.12
C LEU A 30 -16.31 20.71 -7.52
N LEU A 31 -16.93 19.61 -7.94
CA LEU A 31 -16.47 18.26 -7.60
C LEU A 31 -15.15 17.96 -8.34
N ILE A 32 -14.19 17.40 -7.63
CA ILE A 32 -12.87 17.07 -8.15
C ILE A 32 -12.59 15.57 -8.04
N PRO A 33 -11.89 14.96 -9.02
CA PRO A 33 -11.56 13.54 -9.03
C PRO A 33 -10.39 13.27 -8.08
N LEU A 34 -10.66 13.01 -6.81
CA LEU A 34 -9.68 12.66 -5.80
C LEU A 34 -10.01 11.30 -5.15
N HIS A 35 -8.98 10.68 -4.58
CA HIS A 35 -9.16 9.50 -3.74
C HIS A 35 -9.88 9.91 -2.43
N GLU A 36 -10.76 9.05 -1.89
CA GLU A 36 -11.55 9.31 -0.67
C GLU A 36 -10.73 9.74 0.54
N ARG A 37 -9.47 9.31 0.62
CA ARG A 37 -8.54 9.68 1.72
C ARG A 37 -7.71 10.93 1.44
N SER A 38 -7.93 11.59 0.31
CA SER A 38 -7.21 12.83 -0.01
C SER A 38 -7.60 13.95 0.94
N ARG A 39 -6.60 14.77 1.28
CA ARG A 39 -6.80 15.95 2.13
C ARG A 39 -6.23 17.16 1.40
N THR A 40 -6.95 18.26 1.43
CA THR A 40 -6.49 19.54 0.89
C THR A 40 -6.95 20.68 1.80
N GLY A 41 -6.23 21.79 1.76
CA GLY A 41 -6.62 23.03 2.43
C GLY A 41 -7.41 23.96 1.52
N ILE A 42 -7.94 25.03 2.09
CA ILE A 42 -8.47 26.19 1.38
C ILE A 42 -7.45 27.30 1.50
N PHE A 43 -7.03 27.87 0.36
CA PHE A 43 -6.02 28.89 0.28
C PHE A 43 -6.64 30.26 -0.04
N GLU A 44 -6.09 31.31 0.54
CA GLU A 44 -6.50 32.68 0.22
C GLU A 44 -5.89 33.13 -1.11
N HIS A 45 -4.67 32.64 -1.40
CA HIS A 45 -3.94 33.00 -2.60
C HIS A 45 -3.44 31.75 -3.32
N ILE A 46 -3.64 31.71 -4.63
CA ILE A 46 -3.06 30.72 -5.54
C ILE A 46 -2.12 31.46 -6.48
N PHE A 47 -0.81 31.36 -6.25
CA PHE A 47 0.21 32.01 -7.09
C PHE A 47 0.75 30.99 -8.10
N ILE A 48 0.74 31.39 -9.38
CA ILE A 48 1.08 30.51 -10.48
C ILE A 48 2.14 31.18 -11.36
N ASP A 49 3.23 30.44 -11.60
CA ASP A 49 4.28 30.81 -12.55
C ASP A 49 4.60 29.56 -13.39
N ILE A 50 3.83 29.37 -14.47
CA ILE A 50 3.85 28.19 -15.32
C ILE A 50 3.83 28.61 -16.80
N GLY A 51 4.87 28.23 -17.52
CA GLY A 51 4.99 28.46 -18.96
C GLY A 51 5.92 29.62 -19.31
N ASP A 52 6.28 29.68 -20.59
CA ASP A 52 7.07 30.76 -21.17
C ASP A 52 6.14 31.94 -21.52
N GLU A 53 5.98 32.88 -20.61
CA GLU A 53 5.35 34.15 -20.95
C GLU A 53 6.28 34.98 -21.87
N GLN A 54 6.22 34.70 -23.15
CA GLN A 54 6.71 35.62 -24.16
C GLN A 54 5.68 36.75 -24.29
N SER A 55 5.73 37.74 -23.40
CA SER A 55 4.91 38.94 -23.60
C SER A 55 5.55 39.76 -24.70
N ILE A 56 4.89 39.77 -25.85
CA ILE A 56 5.26 40.60 -27.03
C ILE A 56 5.25 42.09 -26.69
N GLU A 57 4.61 42.50 -25.60
CA GLU A 57 4.41 43.89 -25.20
C GLU A 57 5.53 44.48 -24.30
N ASN A 58 6.30 43.62 -23.63
CA ASN A 58 7.44 44.04 -22.83
C ASN A 58 8.67 43.26 -23.29
N ASP A 59 9.72 43.92 -23.73
CA ASP A 59 11.05 43.36 -24.11
C ASP A 59 11.79 42.69 -22.95
N LEU A 60 11.05 42.16 -21.96
CA LEU A 60 11.61 41.45 -20.83
C LEU A 60 11.93 40.02 -21.25
N SER A 61 13.16 39.58 -20.96
CA SER A 61 13.52 38.16 -21.10
C SER A 61 12.63 37.29 -20.22
N THR A 62 12.40 36.06 -20.60
CA THR A 62 11.64 35.05 -19.81
C THR A 62 12.08 35.03 -18.34
N TYR A 63 13.38 35.15 -18.07
CA TYR A 63 13.93 35.22 -16.71
C TYR A 63 13.45 36.47 -15.94
N SER A 64 13.40 37.64 -16.58
CA SER A 64 12.93 38.85 -15.92
C SER A 64 11.46 38.79 -15.57
N SER A 65 10.65 38.16 -16.41
CA SER A 65 9.23 37.91 -16.14
C SER A 65 9.05 37.02 -14.92
N HIS A 66 9.77 35.87 -14.87
CA HIS A 66 9.77 35.01 -13.70
C HIS A 66 10.20 35.71 -12.41
N LEU A 67 11.27 36.55 -12.47
CA LEU A 67 11.70 37.31 -11.30
C LEU A 67 10.67 38.35 -10.85
N THR A 68 9.92 38.95 -11.78
CA THR A 68 8.84 39.88 -11.45
C THR A 68 7.72 39.16 -10.70
N ASN A 69 7.34 37.97 -11.13
CA ASN A 69 6.39 37.11 -10.44
C ASN A 69 6.91 36.71 -9.05
N MET A 70 8.17 36.31 -8.95
CA MET A 70 8.81 35.95 -7.67
C MET A 70 8.83 37.11 -6.69
N LYS A 71 9.14 38.33 -7.16
CA LYS A 71 9.08 39.56 -6.36
C LYS A 71 7.67 39.76 -5.76
N TYR A 72 6.63 39.54 -6.56
CA TYR A 72 5.25 39.66 -6.09
C TYR A 72 4.92 38.57 -5.09
N PHE A 73 5.30 37.29 -5.36
CA PHE A 73 5.03 36.15 -4.50
C PHE A 73 5.68 36.32 -3.13
N VAL A 74 6.97 36.66 -3.08
CA VAL A 74 7.70 36.89 -1.82
C VAL A 74 7.05 37.95 -0.95
N LYS A 75 6.53 39.02 -1.59
CA LYS A 75 5.91 40.12 -0.87
C LYS A 75 4.54 39.78 -0.29
N ASN A 76 3.79 38.90 -0.96
CA ASN A 76 2.37 38.67 -0.66
C ASN A 76 2.05 37.25 -0.16
N CYS A 77 3.03 36.33 -0.11
CA CYS A 77 2.78 34.97 0.35
C CYS A 77 2.74 34.87 1.89
N ASN A 78 1.90 33.99 2.38
CA ASN A 78 1.72 33.67 3.79
C ASN A 78 1.38 32.17 3.96
N GLU A 79 1.06 31.74 5.18
CA GLU A 79 0.67 30.37 5.52
C GLU A 79 -0.62 29.88 4.83
N ARG A 80 -1.40 30.77 4.23
CA ARG A 80 -2.63 30.47 3.48
C ARG A 80 -2.45 30.67 1.96
N THR A 81 -1.21 30.58 1.50
CA THR A 81 -0.86 30.71 0.09
C THR A 81 -0.36 29.38 -0.44
N ILE A 82 -0.83 29.00 -1.65
CA ILE A 82 -0.21 27.93 -2.44
C ILE A 82 0.52 28.52 -3.64
N ILE A 83 1.76 28.11 -3.85
CA ILE A 83 2.68 28.59 -4.90
C ILE A 83 2.96 27.43 -5.86
N LEU A 84 2.74 27.67 -7.15
CA LEU A 84 2.93 26.69 -8.22
C LEU A 84 3.93 27.28 -9.23
N ILE A 85 5.15 26.74 -9.27
CA ILE A 85 6.22 27.25 -10.12
C ILE A 85 6.77 26.12 -10.99
N ASP A 86 6.80 26.32 -12.29
CA ASP A 86 7.47 25.40 -13.23
C ASP A 86 8.86 25.94 -13.60
N GLU A 87 9.83 25.04 -13.74
CA GLU A 87 11.22 25.29 -14.10
C GLU A 87 11.91 26.41 -13.28
N PHE A 88 11.72 26.37 -11.96
CA PHE A 88 12.17 27.37 -11.02
C PHE A 88 13.65 27.72 -11.15
N GLY A 89 13.92 29.00 -11.40
CA GLY A 89 15.26 29.57 -11.56
C GLY A 89 15.84 29.46 -12.98
N SER A 90 15.12 28.85 -13.94
CA SER A 90 15.59 28.71 -15.33
C SER A 90 15.68 30.07 -16.06
N GLY A 91 16.34 30.08 -17.21
CA GLY A 91 16.43 31.25 -18.11
C GLY A 91 17.63 32.17 -17.84
N THR A 92 18.57 31.82 -16.95
CA THR A 92 19.80 32.54 -16.69
C THR A 92 20.98 31.58 -16.48
N GLU A 93 22.15 32.16 -16.16
CA GLU A 93 23.34 31.36 -15.82
C GLU A 93 23.03 30.41 -14.62
N PRO A 94 23.36 29.11 -14.70
CA PRO A 94 22.90 28.12 -13.75
C PRO A 94 23.31 28.34 -12.29
N GLN A 95 24.51 28.86 -12.03
CA GLN A 95 24.98 29.08 -10.67
C GLN A 95 24.22 30.22 -9.99
N ILE A 96 24.06 31.33 -10.68
CA ILE A 96 23.35 32.53 -10.17
C ILE A 96 21.85 32.24 -10.07
N GLY A 97 21.26 31.63 -11.12
CA GLY A 97 19.86 31.24 -11.11
C GLY A 97 19.52 30.27 -9.99
N GLY A 98 20.38 29.27 -9.76
CA GLY A 98 20.25 28.32 -8.67
C GLY A 98 20.35 28.97 -7.29
N ALA A 99 21.28 29.91 -7.07
CA ALA A 99 21.46 30.61 -5.80
C ALA A 99 20.27 31.53 -5.50
N ILE A 100 19.75 32.26 -6.49
CA ILE A 100 18.56 33.08 -6.34
C ILE A 100 17.32 32.25 -6.03
N ALA A 101 17.15 31.14 -6.73
CA ALA A 101 16.05 30.20 -6.50
C ALA A 101 16.09 29.62 -5.07
N GLU A 102 17.27 29.27 -4.56
CA GLU A 102 17.45 28.78 -3.19
C GLU A 102 17.05 29.83 -2.16
N ALA A 103 17.51 31.07 -2.32
CA ALA A 103 17.16 32.17 -1.42
C ALA A 103 15.65 32.49 -1.44
N LEU A 104 15.01 32.40 -2.60
CA LEU A 104 13.56 32.56 -2.74
C LEU A 104 12.79 31.40 -2.07
N LEU A 105 13.24 30.18 -2.27
CA LEU A 105 12.65 28.97 -1.65
C LEU A 105 12.72 29.03 -0.13
N ASP A 106 13.86 29.46 0.43
CA ASP A 106 14.03 29.70 1.87
C ASP A 106 13.02 30.75 2.38
N ARG A 107 12.83 31.84 1.62
CA ARG A 107 11.85 32.86 1.98
C ARG A 107 10.41 32.34 1.95
N PHE A 108 10.02 31.58 0.95
CA PHE A 108 8.70 30.93 0.90
C PHE A 108 8.50 29.98 2.08
N ASN A 109 9.52 29.22 2.44
CA ASN A 109 9.47 28.30 3.58
C ASN A 109 9.32 29.04 4.92
N ARG A 110 10.06 30.12 5.15
CA ARG A 110 9.93 30.97 6.34
C ARG A 110 8.55 31.63 6.47
N ASN A 111 7.90 31.92 5.34
CA ASN A 111 6.53 32.44 5.31
C ASN A 111 5.49 31.32 5.45
N HIS A 112 5.91 30.07 5.69
CA HIS A 112 5.07 28.87 5.82
C HIS A 112 4.14 28.62 4.64
N SER A 113 4.51 29.12 3.44
CA SER A 113 3.71 28.94 2.23
C SER A 113 3.73 27.49 1.78
N PHE A 114 2.59 27.00 1.33
CA PHE A 114 2.51 25.74 0.61
C PHE A 114 3.03 25.92 -0.82
N GLY A 115 3.64 24.87 -1.39
CA GLY A 115 4.15 25.00 -2.74
C GLY A 115 4.37 23.67 -3.44
N VAL A 116 4.22 23.72 -4.74
CA VAL A 116 4.64 22.66 -5.67
C VAL A 116 5.53 23.32 -6.70
N ILE A 117 6.80 22.94 -6.72
CA ILE A 117 7.83 23.64 -7.50
C ILE A 117 8.61 22.59 -8.32
N THR A 118 8.75 22.82 -9.60
CA THR A 118 9.62 21.98 -10.44
C THR A 118 10.95 22.70 -10.68
N THR A 119 12.03 21.95 -10.73
CA THR A 119 13.35 22.49 -10.98
C THR A 119 14.32 21.47 -11.57
N HIS A 120 15.36 21.95 -12.24
CA HIS A 120 16.50 21.17 -12.71
C HIS A 120 17.77 21.37 -11.86
N TYR A 121 17.76 22.34 -10.95
CA TYR A 121 18.93 22.71 -10.15
C TYR A 121 19.21 21.68 -9.03
N GLN A 122 20.50 21.34 -8.90
CA GLN A 122 20.92 20.37 -7.89
C GLN A 122 21.03 20.96 -6.49
N ASN A 123 21.48 22.20 -6.37
CA ASN A 123 21.60 22.89 -5.08
C ASN A 123 20.26 22.90 -4.33
N LEU A 124 19.13 23.12 -5.04
CA LEU A 124 17.80 23.08 -4.44
C LEU A 124 17.41 21.71 -3.88
N LYS A 125 17.95 20.64 -4.47
CA LYS A 125 17.76 19.28 -3.95
C LYS A 125 18.43 19.09 -2.61
N HIS A 126 19.70 19.50 -2.47
CA HIS A 126 20.43 19.44 -1.22
C HIS A 126 19.80 20.35 -0.18
N PHE A 127 19.43 21.54 -0.59
CA PHE A 127 18.70 22.47 0.29
C PHE A 127 17.41 21.86 0.85
N ALA A 128 16.65 21.12 0.04
CA ALA A 128 15.43 20.43 0.48
C ALA A 128 15.70 19.21 1.38
N GLU A 129 16.88 18.59 1.32
CA GLU A 129 17.28 17.50 2.22
C GLU A 129 17.60 18.04 3.62
N ASP A 130 18.19 19.24 3.70
CA ASP A 130 18.68 19.86 4.93
C ASP A 130 17.65 20.81 5.58
N THR A 131 16.55 21.12 4.90
CA THR A 131 15.59 22.13 5.36
C THR A 131 14.25 21.53 5.72
N GLU A 132 13.84 21.68 6.98
CA GLU A 132 12.51 21.25 7.42
C GLU A 132 11.41 22.06 6.70
N GLY A 133 10.32 21.41 6.34
CA GLY A 133 9.20 22.02 5.63
C GLY A 133 9.29 21.94 4.09
N ILE A 134 10.42 21.46 3.55
CA ILE A 134 10.62 21.23 2.12
C ILE A 134 10.90 19.75 1.88
N VAL A 135 10.26 19.15 0.88
CA VAL A 135 10.41 17.72 0.57
C VAL A 135 10.74 17.53 -0.90
N ASN A 136 11.73 16.70 -1.17
CA ASN A 136 12.03 16.26 -2.52
C ASN A 136 10.96 15.31 -3.05
N GLY A 137 10.59 15.45 -4.32
CA GLY A 137 9.70 14.57 -5.05
C GLY A 137 10.28 14.19 -6.41
N ALA A 138 10.04 12.95 -6.82
CA ALA A 138 10.47 12.45 -8.11
C ALA A 138 9.31 11.81 -8.87
N MET A 139 9.17 12.17 -10.15
CA MET A 139 8.31 11.43 -11.06
C MET A 139 8.99 10.11 -11.42
N LEU A 140 8.25 9.03 -11.26
CA LEU A 140 8.78 7.69 -11.48
C LEU A 140 8.93 7.38 -12.97
N TYR A 141 10.01 6.68 -13.33
CA TYR A 141 10.35 6.30 -14.69
C TYR A 141 10.68 4.82 -14.78
N ASP A 142 10.11 4.12 -15.77
CA ASP A 142 10.46 2.74 -16.08
C ASP A 142 11.69 2.72 -16.97
N ARG A 143 12.78 2.14 -16.47
CA ARG A 143 14.05 2.07 -17.19
C ARG A 143 14.08 1.00 -18.26
N HIS A 144 13.37 -0.11 -18.06
CA HIS A 144 13.35 -1.21 -19.03
C HIS A 144 12.56 -0.82 -20.27
N LEU A 145 11.39 -0.21 -20.05
CA LEU A 145 10.55 0.29 -21.13
C LEU A 145 10.94 1.70 -21.57
N MET A 146 11.84 2.37 -20.85
CA MET A 146 12.23 3.76 -21.08
C MET A 146 11.01 4.67 -21.23
N GLN A 147 10.04 4.56 -20.29
CA GLN A 147 8.78 5.31 -20.30
C GLN A 147 8.46 5.92 -18.93
N PRO A 148 7.82 7.10 -18.89
CA PRO A 148 7.35 7.68 -17.65
C PRO A 148 6.20 6.85 -17.09
N LEU A 149 6.21 6.64 -15.76
CA LEU A 149 5.12 5.96 -15.05
C LEU A 149 4.02 6.92 -14.59
N PHE A 150 4.21 8.23 -14.77
CA PHE A 150 3.30 9.29 -14.31
C PHE A 150 2.88 9.18 -12.84
N LYS A 151 3.78 8.64 -12.02
CA LYS A 151 3.59 8.49 -10.57
C LYS A 151 4.63 9.32 -9.84
N LEU A 152 4.17 10.07 -8.84
CA LEU A 152 5.02 10.85 -7.97
C LEU A 152 5.47 10.02 -6.76
N SER A 153 6.76 10.07 -6.45
CA SER A 153 7.35 9.53 -5.22
C SER A 153 7.87 10.67 -4.37
N ILE A 154 7.33 10.85 -3.18
CA ILE A 154 7.75 11.87 -2.22
C ILE A 154 8.90 11.35 -1.35
N GLY A 155 9.81 12.24 -0.96
CA GLY A 155 10.95 11.93 -0.09
C GLY A 155 12.14 11.27 -0.81
N ASN A 156 12.13 11.22 -2.13
CA ASN A 156 13.26 10.71 -2.91
C ASN A 156 13.71 11.77 -3.93
N PRO A 157 15.00 12.05 -4.02
CA PRO A 157 15.52 12.89 -5.09
C PRO A 157 15.42 12.17 -6.43
N GLY A 158 14.96 12.87 -7.46
CA GLY A 158 14.88 12.34 -8.83
C GLY A 158 16.20 12.41 -9.57
N SER A 159 16.42 11.45 -10.49
CA SER A 159 17.48 11.51 -11.52
C SER A 159 16.96 12.16 -12.81
N SER A 160 17.88 12.73 -13.60
CA SER A 160 17.54 13.35 -14.89
C SER A 160 17.34 12.33 -16.02
N PHE A 161 17.94 11.15 -15.91
CA PHE A 161 17.99 10.11 -16.97
C PHE A 161 18.50 10.65 -18.33
N ALA A 162 19.29 11.71 -18.32
CA ALA A 162 19.71 12.38 -19.55
C ALA A 162 20.52 11.47 -20.48
N VAL A 163 21.44 10.69 -19.92
CA VAL A 163 22.28 9.74 -20.66
C VAL A 163 21.43 8.63 -21.27
N GLU A 164 20.51 8.07 -20.51
CA GLU A 164 19.61 7.01 -20.97
C GLU A 164 18.65 7.48 -22.07
N ILE A 165 18.17 8.71 -21.96
CA ILE A 165 17.33 9.34 -22.97
C ILE A 165 18.15 9.60 -24.23
N ALA A 166 19.39 10.08 -24.11
CA ALA A 166 20.29 10.29 -25.25
C ALA A 166 20.53 8.99 -26.04
N ARG A 167 20.79 7.87 -25.33
CA ARG A 167 20.91 6.55 -25.97
C ARG A 167 19.63 6.12 -26.68
N LYS A 168 18.49 6.32 -26.05
CA LYS A 168 17.19 5.95 -26.63
C LYS A 168 16.88 6.70 -27.91
N ILE A 169 17.26 7.97 -27.98
CA ILE A 169 17.07 8.81 -29.19
C ILE A 169 18.07 8.41 -30.30
N GLY A 170 19.10 7.62 -29.95
CA GLY A 170 20.12 7.17 -30.93
C GLY A 170 21.30 8.11 -31.06
N LEU A 171 21.62 8.91 -30.02
CA LEU A 171 22.86 9.69 -30.03
C LEU A 171 24.05 8.75 -30.06
N PRO A 172 25.08 9.03 -30.89
CA PRO A 172 26.30 8.20 -31.00
C PRO A 172 26.97 7.97 -29.64
N GLU A 173 27.42 6.75 -29.38
CA GLU A 173 27.97 6.37 -28.06
C GLU A 173 29.28 7.07 -27.73
N ASP A 174 30.09 7.46 -28.74
CA ASP A 174 31.27 8.29 -28.58
C ASP A 174 30.95 9.67 -28.02
N VAL A 175 29.89 10.33 -28.52
CA VAL A 175 29.41 11.62 -28.01
C VAL A 175 28.91 11.48 -26.56
N ILE A 176 28.23 10.37 -26.24
CA ILE A 176 27.74 10.10 -24.87
C ILE A 176 28.96 9.82 -23.94
N ALA A 177 29.95 9.12 -24.39
CA ALA A 177 31.18 8.85 -23.64
C ALA A 177 31.92 10.16 -23.35
N ASP A 178 32.12 11.02 -24.36
CA ASP A 178 32.78 12.31 -24.22
C ASP A 178 31.98 13.24 -23.25
N ALA A 179 30.68 13.30 -23.38
CA ALA A 179 29.82 14.06 -22.47
C ALA A 179 29.94 13.55 -21.03
N SER A 180 29.97 12.23 -20.84
CA SER A 180 30.13 11.60 -19.52
C SER A 180 31.51 11.89 -18.91
N ALA A 181 32.54 11.91 -19.73
CA ALA A 181 33.92 12.26 -19.31
C ALA A 181 34.02 13.75 -18.91
N ASN A 182 33.36 14.65 -19.64
CA ASN A 182 33.35 16.09 -19.36
C ASN A 182 32.61 16.43 -18.05
N VAL A 183 31.55 15.69 -17.72
CA VAL A 183 30.79 15.88 -16.46
C VAL A 183 31.55 15.30 -15.26
N GLY A 184 32.46 14.36 -15.49
CA GLY A 184 33.20 13.65 -14.47
C GLY A 184 32.56 12.33 -14.04
N ALA A 185 33.40 11.33 -13.84
CA ALA A 185 32.97 9.97 -13.49
C ALA A 185 32.17 9.93 -12.18
N ASP A 186 32.53 10.76 -11.22
CA ASP A 186 31.86 10.81 -9.91
C ASP A 186 30.39 11.25 -10.03
N TYR A 187 30.11 12.21 -10.91
CA TYR A 187 28.74 12.67 -11.13
C TYR A 187 27.86 11.60 -11.79
N VAL A 188 28.38 10.96 -12.83
CA VAL A 188 27.66 9.88 -13.52
C VAL A 188 27.41 8.70 -12.58
N ASN A 189 28.40 8.37 -11.77
CA ASN A 189 28.28 7.31 -10.76
C ASN A 189 27.26 7.68 -9.68
N MET A 190 27.29 8.91 -9.18
CA MET A 190 26.34 9.40 -8.18
C MET A 190 24.89 9.32 -8.67
N ASP A 191 24.61 9.77 -9.90
CA ASP A 191 23.28 9.66 -10.49
C ASP A 191 22.83 8.19 -10.64
N LYS A 192 23.75 7.30 -11.01
CA LYS A 192 23.51 5.84 -11.09
C LYS A 192 23.24 5.24 -9.70
N TYR A 193 24.00 5.60 -8.66
CA TYR A 193 23.75 5.14 -7.29
C TYR A 193 22.37 5.58 -6.76
N LEU A 194 22.01 6.83 -6.99
CA LEU A 194 20.69 7.34 -6.60
C LEU A 194 19.55 6.56 -7.27
N GLN A 195 19.75 6.22 -8.53
CA GLN A 195 18.80 5.41 -9.28
C GLN A 195 18.68 4.00 -8.70
N ASP A 196 19.79 3.37 -8.32
CA ASP A 196 19.80 2.04 -7.73
C ASP A 196 19.12 2.04 -6.35
N ILE A 197 19.37 3.04 -5.51
CA ILE A 197 18.70 3.23 -4.22
C ILE A 197 17.18 3.34 -4.39
N VAL A 198 16.71 4.12 -5.36
CA VAL A 198 15.27 4.27 -5.63
C VAL A 198 14.65 2.95 -6.10
N ARG A 199 15.36 2.19 -6.91
CA ARG A 199 14.94 0.85 -7.36
C ARG A 199 14.83 -0.11 -6.19
N ASP A 200 15.85 -0.17 -5.35
CA ASP A 200 15.92 -1.09 -4.21
C ASP A 200 14.85 -0.74 -3.18
N LYS A 201 14.62 0.55 -2.91
CA LYS A 201 13.53 1.00 -2.05
C LYS A 201 12.17 0.50 -2.55
N ARG A 202 11.88 0.61 -3.85
CA ARG A 202 10.63 0.09 -4.44
C ARG A 202 10.49 -1.41 -4.33
N TYR A 203 11.58 -2.14 -4.61
CA TYR A 203 11.59 -3.59 -4.45
C TYR A 203 11.22 -3.97 -3.02
N TRP A 204 11.82 -3.32 -2.03
CA TRP A 204 11.54 -3.58 -0.63
C TRP A 204 10.14 -3.13 -0.19
N GLU A 205 9.63 -2.02 -0.72
CA GLU A 205 8.25 -1.56 -0.47
C GLU A 205 7.22 -2.57 -1.02
N SER A 206 7.43 -3.04 -2.24
CA SER A 206 6.58 -4.09 -2.84
C SER A 206 6.65 -5.41 -2.05
N LYS A 207 7.85 -5.84 -1.66
CA LYS A 207 8.03 -7.02 -0.81
C LYS A 207 7.33 -6.89 0.52
N ARG A 208 7.46 -5.74 1.19
CA ARG A 208 6.79 -5.46 2.46
C ARG A 208 5.27 -5.48 2.32
N GLN A 209 4.74 -4.97 1.23
CA GLN A 209 3.31 -5.00 0.95
C GLN A 209 2.80 -6.43 0.73
N ASN A 210 3.55 -7.24 -0.02
CA ASN A 210 3.24 -8.66 -0.22
C ASN A 210 3.30 -9.45 1.10
N ILE A 211 4.33 -9.20 1.93
CA ILE A 211 4.45 -9.83 3.25
C ILE A 211 3.23 -9.50 4.11
N ARG A 212 2.84 -8.24 4.22
CA ARG A 212 1.64 -7.85 4.98
C ARG A 212 0.36 -8.51 4.48
N GLN A 213 0.23 -8.71 3.17
CA GLN A 213 -0.92 -9.43 2.60
C GLN A 213 -0.89 -10.91 2.96
N GLN A 214 0.30 -11.53 2.95
CA GLN A 214 0.48 -12.93 3.36
C GLN A 214 0.24 -13.11 4.86
N GLU A 215 0.76 -12.20 5.69
CA GLU A 215 0.51 -12.20 7.14
C GLU A 215 -1.00 -12.14 7.45
N LYS A 216 -1.72 -11.23 6.81
CA LYS A 216 -3.17 -11.13 6.98
C LYS A 216 -3.91 -12.40 6.55
N LYS A 217 -3.53 -13.01 5.41
CA LYS A 217 -4.10 -14.28 4.97
C LYS A 217 -3.81 -15.42 5.95
N LEU A 218 -2.59 -15.45 6.49
CA LEU A 218 -2.20 -16.45 7.48
C LEU A 218 -3.02 -16.28 8.76
N GLU A 219 -3.21 -15.06 9.24
CA GLU A 219 -4.02 -14.73 10.40
C GLU A 219 -5.49 -15.16 10.21
N ASP A 220 -6.07 -14.87 9.03
CA ASP A 220 -7.42 -15.31 8.67
C ASP A 220 -7.55 -16.86 8.65
N VAL A 221 -6.55 -17.55 8.10
CA VAL A 221 -6.51 -19.02 8.04
C VAL A 221 -6.35 -19.60 9.44
N THR A 222 -5.44 -19.08 10.25
CA THR A 222 -5.23 -19.52 11.63
C THR A 222 -6.49 -19.38 12.46
N SER A 223 -7.16 -18.23 12.36
CA SER A 223 -8.42 -18.00 13.07
C SER A 223 -9.53 -18.97 12.68
N ARG A 224 -9.62 -19.34 11.38
CA ARG A 224 -10.57 -20.38 10.92
C ARG A 224 -10.23 -21.74 11.49
N TYR A 225 -8.96 -22.15 11.45
CA TYR A 225 -8.54 -23.43 12.03
C TYR A 225 -8.81 -23.52 13.52
N GLU A 226 -8.61 -22.42 14.27
CA GLU A 226 -8.93 -22.38 15.70
C GLU A 226 -10.44 -22.56 15.94
N GLN A 227 -11.30 -21.90 15.14
CA GLN A 227 -12.75 -22.06 15.22
C GLN A 227 -13.19 -23.48 14.87
N ASP A 228 -12.64 -24.07 13.80
CA ASP A 228 -12.95 -25.43 13.39
C ASP A 228 -12.51 -26.44 14.46
N LEU A 229 -11.34 -26.25 15.04
CA LEU A 229 -10.83 -27.11 16.11
C LEU A 229 -11.71 -27.04 17.37
N GLU A 230 -12.19 -25.85 17.71
CA GLU A 230 -13.13 -25.67 18.82
C GLU A 230 -14.48 -26.35 18.55
N ALA A 231 -15.00 -26.23 17.32
CA ALA A 231 -16.23 -26.87 16.88
C ALA A 231 -16.09 -28.42 16.92
N VAL A 232 -15.01 -28.95 16.39
CA VAL A 232 -14.72 -30.41 16.41
C VAL A 232 -14.59 -30.91 17.86
N ASN A 233 -13.91 -30.19 18.73
CA ASN A 233 -13.80 -30.54 20.14
C ASN A 233 -15.16 -30.52 20.86
N LYS A 234 -16.03 -29.61 20.52
CA LYS A 234 -17.40 -29.54 21.06
C LYS A 234 -18.22 -30.73 20.60
N GLN A 235 -18.20 -31.01 19.29
CA GLN A 235 -18.89 -32.18 18.72
C GLN A 235 -18.40 -33.49 19.33
N ARG A 236 -17.09 -33.66 19.46
CA ARG A 236 -16.50 -34.86 20.10
C ARG A 236 -17.00 -35.05 21.54
N LYS A 237 -17.06 -33.96 22.34
CA LYS A 237 -17.60 -34.05 23.71
C LYS A 237 -19.07 -34.43 23.73
N GLU A 238 -19.83 -33.94 22.78
CA GLU A 238 -21.28 -34.21 22.65
C GLU A 238 -21.53 -35.68 22.28
N ILE A 239 -20.80 -36.19 21.26
CA ILE A 239 -20.85 -37.58 20.84
C ILE A 239 -20.46 -38.52 22.00
N ILE A 240 -19.39 -38.23 22.74
CA ILE A 240 -18.99 -39.03 23.88
C ILE A 240 -20.06 -39.02 25.00
N ARG A 241 -20.71 -37.86 25.22
CA ARG A 241 -21.79 -37.76 26.20
C ARG A 241 -23.01 -38.56 25.79
N GLU A 242 -23.40 -38.49 24.52
CA GLU A 242 -24.52 -39.29 23.99
C GLU A 242 -24.24 -40.77 24.03
N ALA A 243 -23.05 -41.20 23.60
CA ALA A 243 -22.64 -42.58 23.66
C ALA A 243 -22.63 -43.15 25.11
N LYS A 244 -22.18 -42.36 26.09
CA LYS A 244 -22.25 -42.73 27.51
C LYS A 244 -23.69 -42.83 28.03
N ALA A 245 -24.56 -41.93 27.65
CA ALA A 245 -25.97 -41.97 28.03
C ALA A 245 -26.67 -43.18 27.45
N GLU A 246 -26.40 -43.49 26.18
CA GLU A 246 -26.95 -44.67 25.49
C GLU A 246 -26.45 -45.98 26.11
N ALA A 247 -25.16 -46.08 26.42
CA ALA A 247 -24.60 -47.22 27.12
C ALA A 247 -25.23 -47.44 28.51
N GLN A 248 -25.49 -46.32 29.24
CA GLN A 248 -26.19 -46.40 30.54
C GLN A 248 -27.63 -46.88 30.38
N ARG A 249 -28.34 -46.41 29.33
CA ARG A 249 -29.70 -46.84 29.02
C ARG A 249 -29.75 -48.34 28.73
N ILE A 250 -28.87 -48.84 27.86
CA ILE A 250 -28.79 -50.28 27.49
C ILE A 250 -28.50 -51.12 28.74
N LEU A 251 -27.57 -50.68 29.59
CA LEU A 251 -27.26 -51.39 30.84
C LEU A 251 -28.44 -51.42 31.80
N ALA A 252 -29.18 -50.33 31.94
CA ALA A 252 -30.36 -50.28 32.77
C ALA A 252 -31.49 -51.19 32.26
N GLU A 253 -31.75 -51.18 30.92
CA GLU A 253 -32.71 -52.09 30.27
C GLU A 253 -32.31 -53.53 30.40
N ALA A 254 -31.03 -53.84 30.23
CA ALA A 254 -30.53 -55.21 30.43
C ALA A 254 -30.71 -55.67 31.87
N ASN A 255 -30.37 -54.84 32.87
CA ASN A 255 -30.56 -55.18 34.29
C ASN A 255 -32.04 -55.36 34.65
N ALA A 256 -32.92 -54.47 34.18
CA ALA A 256 -34.37 -54.61 34.39
C ALA A 256 -34.92 -55.92 33.79
N LYS A 257 -34.43 -56.25 32.56
CA LYS A 257 -34.83 -57.49 31.88
C LYS A 257 -34.31 -58.76 32.62
N ILE A 258 -33.10 -58.71 33.12
CA ILE A 258 -32.52 -59.81 33.97
C ILE A 258 -33.30 -59.93 35.24
N GLU A 259 -33.60 -58.86 35.97
CA GLU A 259 -34.39 -58.87 37.20
C GLU A 259 -35.80 -59.40 36.97
N ASN A 260 -36.49 -58.99 35.92
CA ASN A 260 -37.80 -59.52 35.53
C ASN A 260 -37.75 -61.02 35.24
N THR A 261 -36.75 -61.46 34.45
CA THR A 261 -36.56 -62.91 34.15
C THR A 261 -36.28 -63.71 35.38
N VAL A 262 -35.48 -63.24 36.34
CA VAL A 262 -35.20 -63.90 37.62
C VAL A 262 -36.47 -63.98 38.47
N ARG A 263 -37.32 -62.91 38.44
CA ARG A 263 -38.58 -62.84 39.14
C ARG A 263 -39.59 -63.85 38.56
N GLU A 264 -39.75 -63.88 37.21
CA GLU A 264 -40.59 -64.86 36.51
C GLU A 264 -40.19 -66.30 36.78
N ILE A 265 -38.88 -66.63 36.82
CA ILE A 265 -38.35 -67.97 37.17
C ILE A 265 -38.66 -68.30 38.62
N LYS A 266 -38.62 -67.35 39.56
CA LYS A 266 -38.94 -67.57 40.96
C LYS A 266 -40.44 -67.74 41.18
N GLU A 267 -41.30 -66.97 40.52
CA GLU A 267 -42.77 -67.04 40.65
C GLU A 267 -43.41 -68.28 39.99
N ALA A 268 -42.79 -68.81 38.95
CA ALA A 268 -43.25 -69.95 38.18
C ALA A 268 -43.00 -71.31 38.85
N GLN A 269 -42.54 -71.38 40.11
CA GLN A 269 -42.27 -72.65 40.83
C GLN A 269 -41.70 -73.78 39.96
N ALA A 270 -40.70 -73.41 39.16
CA ALA A 270 -39.86 -74.36 38.42
C ALA A 270 -40.57 -75.27 37.38
N GLU A 271 -41.54 -74.81 36.63
CA GLU A 271 -41.93 -75.52 35.42
C GLU A 271 -40.85 -75.39 34.35
N LYS A 272 -40.31 -76.55 33.94
CA LYS A 272 -39.14 -76.62 33.05
C LYS A 272 -39.33 -75.86 31.69
N GLU A 273 -40.52 -75.78 31.16
CA GLU A 273 -40.83 -75.11 29.89
C GLU A 273 -40.78 -73.55 29.98
N GLN A 274 -41.32 -73.01 31.07
CA GLN A 274 -41.31 -71.48 31.23
C GLN A 274 -39.87 -71.00 31.47
N THR A 275 -39.06 -71.74 32.18
CA THR A 275 -37.63 -71.42 32.37
C THR A 275 -36.85 -71.45 31.06
N LYS A 276 -37.23 -72.39 30.14
CA LYS A 276 -36.62 -72.48 28.81
C LYS A 276 -37.01 -71.36 27.89
N LEU A 277 -38.26 -70.87 27.91
CA LEU A 277 -38.76 -69.74 27.18
C LEU A 277 -38.14 -68.43 27.68
N ALA A 278 -38.04 -68.20 28.98
CA ALA A 278 -37.41 -67.01 29.54
C ALA A 278 -35.90 -66.93 29.24
N ARG A 279 -35.17 -68.07 29.23
CA ARG A 279 -33.76 -68.12 28.78
C ARG A 279 -33.62 -67.80 27.30
N LYS A 280 -34.51 -68.31 26.45
CA LYS A 280 -34.47 -68.04 25.01
C LYS A 280 -34.71 -66.56 24.69
N ALA A 281 -35.65 -65.90 25.37
CA ALA A 281 -35.91 -64.42 25.23
C ALA A 281 -34.71 -63.58 25.69
N LEU A 282 -33.98 -64.01 26.74
CA LEU A 282 -32.77 -63.32 27.19
C LEU A 282 -31.60 -63.50 26.20
N GLU A 283 -31.49 -64.66 25.58
CA GLU A 283 -30.48 -64.92 24.55
C GLU A 283 -30.75 -64.14 23.23
N GLU A 284 -32.00 -64.02 22.80
CA GLU A 284 -32.44 -63.23 21.70
C GLU A 284 -32.16 -61.73 21.94
N PHE A 285 -32.40 -61.22 23.16
CA PHE A 285 -32.05 -59.81 23.54
C PHE A 285 -30.55 -59.57 23.51
N LYS A 286 -29.74 -60.50 24.05
CA LYS A 286 -28.27 -60.46 24.03
C LYS A 286 -27.76 -60.35 22.55
N ASN A 287 -28.32 -61.20 21.69
CA ASN A 287 -27.94 -61.20 20.25
C ASN A 287 -28.38 -59.90 19.53
N SER A 288 -29.49 -59.25 19.89
CA SER A 288 -29.92 -57.98 19.33
C SER A 288 -29.00 -56.84 19.76
N VAL A 289 -28.48 -56.85 20.98
CA VAL A 289 -27.50 -55.85 21.46
C VAL A 289 -26.14 -56.05 20.77
N MET A 290 -25.71 -57.32 20.54
CA MET A 290 -24.43 -57.59 19.84
C MET A 290 -24.51 -57.28 18.32
N ALA A 291 -25.68 -57.40 17.69
CA ALA A 291 -25.84 -57.10 16.26
C ALA A 291 -25.75 -55.58 15.95
N THR A 292 -26.02 -54.72 16.93
CA THR A 292 -25.83 -53.26 16.80
C THR A 292 -24.35 -52.84 16.83
N GLU A 293 -23.42 -53.67 17.37
CA GLU A 293 -21.99 -53.39 17.37
C GLU A 293 -21.31 -53.70 16.03
N GLU A 294 -21.88 -54.55 15.16
CA GLU A 294 -21.27 -54.89 13.86
C GLU A 294 -21.65 -53.95 12.70
N GLU A 295 -22.63 -53.05 12.86
CA GLU A 295 -23.00 -52.06 11.85
C GLU A 295 -22.18 -50.76 11.95
N ASP A 296 -21.62 -50.43 13.11
CA ASP A 296 -20.85 -49.20 13.32
C ASP A 296 -19.37 -49.30 12.90
N ASP A 297 -18.85 -50.50 12.64
CA ASP A 297 -17.46 -50.72 12.18
C ASP A 297 -17.31 -50.63 10.62
N LYS A 298 -18.34 -50.19 9.90
CA LYS A 298 -18.32 -50.10 8.42
C LYS A 298 -18.50 -48.68 7.84
N ILE A 299 -18.17 -47.61 8.59
CA ILE A 299 -18.10 -46.24 8.06
C ILE A 299 -16.69 -45.67 8.18
#